data_0a168436ebcea164e7ed4b6df4b9c7d2
#
_entry.id   0a168436ebcea164e7ed4b6df4b9c7d2
#
_cell.length_a   1.000
_cell.length_b   1.000
_cell.length_c   1.000
_cell.angle_alpha   90.00
_cell.angle_beta   90.00
_cell.angle_gamma   90.00
#
_symmetry.space_group_name_H-M   'P 1'
#
loop_
_entity.id
_entity.type
_entity.pdbx_description
1 polymer ?
#
loop_
_entity_poly.entity_id
_entity_poly.type
_entity_poly.pdbx_seq_one_letter_code
_entity_poly.pdbx_strand_id
1 'polypeptide(L)'
;MRNNDAKRRSDLLRRRSAPLITPSELGAEASKDIAGGMNAVLTDVFALYMKTKNFHRHMSGPHFRDYHLLLDEQADQLYAMTDAIAERIRKTGGSTLRSIGHIARVQRVIDNDADYVEPLDMLAELREDNQNLTARLREVHEVVDEIRAIATASLIENWIDETERRTWFLFESSRRGD
;
A
#
# COMPACT_ATOMS: atom_id res chain seq x y z
N MET A 1 -10.55 16.15 -32.03
CA MET A 1 -9.92 15.73 -30.75
C MET A 1 -9.88 14.22 -30.56
N ARG A 2 -11.01 13.48 -30.57
CA ARG A 2 -11.07 12.02 -30.33
C ARG A 2 -10.17 11.13 -31.22
N ASN A 3 -9.95 11.51 -32.48
CA ASN A 3 -9.15 10.70 -33.45
C ASN A 3 -7.63 10.78 -33.15
N ASN A 4 -7.16 11.89 -32.56
CA ASN A 4 -5.74 12.07 -32.23
C ASN A 4 -5.38 11.27 -30.95
N ASP A 5 -6.31 11.15 -30.00
CA ASP A 5 -6.13 10.39 -28.77
C ASP A 5 -6.10 8.87 -29.03
N ALA A 6 -6.94 8.39 -29.95
CA ALA A 6 -6.96 6.98 -30.36
C ALA A 6 -5.65 6.59 -31.08
N LYS A 7 -5.13 7.45 -31.95
CA LYS A 7 -3.85 7.25 -32.64
C LYS A 7 -2.68 7.28 -31.67
N ARG A 8 -2.65 8.25 -30.75
CA ARG A 8 -1.64 8.36 -29.68
C ARG A 8 -1.65 7.13 -28.77
N ARG A 9 -2.83 6.64 -28.41
CA ARG A 9 -2.98 5.41 -27.60
C ARG A 9 -2.48 4.18 -28.35
N SER A 10 -2.78 4.04 -29.63
CA SER A 10 -2.30 2.95 -30.50
C SER A 10 -0.77 2.98 -30.65
N ASP A 11 -0.18 4.16 -30.84
CA ASP A 11 1.27 4.32 -30.96
C ASP A 11 1.99 4.02 -29.63
N LEU A 12 1.40 4.41 -28.50
CA LEU A 12 1.90 4.05 -27.19
C LEU A 12 1.85 2.54 -26.93
N LEU A 13 0.80 1.85 -27.37
CA LEU A 13 0.69 0.39 -27.24
C LEU A 13 1.73 -0.34 -28.08
N ARG A 14 2.02 0.12 -29.30
CA ARG A 14 3.09 -0.46 -30.15
C ARG A 14 4.49 -0.32 -29.54
N ARG A 15 4.79 0.78 -28.85
CA ARG A 15 6.07 1.00 -28.18
C ARG A 15 6.28 0.11 -26.95
N ARG A 16 5.27 -0.66 -26.52
CA ARG A 16 5.25 -1.47 -25.29
C ARG A 16 5.42 -2.97 -25.53
N SER A 17 5.85 -3.37 -26.70
CA SER A 17 5.90 -4.80 -27.08
C SER A 17 7.13 -5.56 -26.55
N ALA A 18 8.14 -4.87 -26.06
CA ALA A 18 9.33 -5.53 -25.50
C ALA A 18 9.10 -5.95 -24.04
N PRO A 19 9.37 -7.22 -23.68
CA PRO A 19 9.26 -7.66 -22.30
C PRO A 19 10.34 -6.98 -21.44
N LEU A 20 9.92 -6.41 -20.30
CA LEU A 20 10.81 -5.84 -19.28
C LEU A 20 11.09 -6.92 -18.23
N ILE A 21 12.03 -7.82 -18.50
CA ILE A 21 12.40 -8.91 -17.61
C ILE A 21 13.70 -8.55 -16.88
N THR A 22 13.67 -8.58 -15.55
CA THR A 22 14.86 -8.52 -14.72
C THR A 22 15.31 -9.96 -14.43
N PRO A 23 16.56 -10.35 -14.73
CA PRO A 23 17.04 -11.68 -14.36
C PRO A 23 16.97 -11.91 -12.84
N SER A 24 16.46 -13.04 -12.42
CA SER A 24 16.38 -13.47 -11.02
C SER A 24 16.75 -14.95 -10.91
N GLU A 25 17.47 -15.31 -9.87
CA GLU A 25 17.84 -16.70 -9.53
C GLU A 25 16.65 -17.50 -8.98
N LEU A 26 15.58 -16.84 -8.58
CA LEU A 26 14.41 -17.47 -7.95
C LEU A 26 13.56 -18.29 -8.95
N GLY A 27 13.73 -18.05 -10.25
CA GLY A 27 12.90 -18.69 -11.29
C GLY A 27 11.56 -17.99 -11.54
N ALA A 28 10.89 -18.37 -12.62
CA ALA A 28 9.71 -17.65 -13.13
C ALA A 28 8.48 -17.78 -12.22
N GLU A 29 8.21 -18.96 -11.67
CA GLU A 29 7.05 -19.19 -10.81
C GLU A 29 7.21 -18.45 -9.47
N ALA A 30 8.36 -18.59 -8.80
CA ALA A 30 8.64 -17.84 -7.58
C ALA A 30 8.56 -16.33 -7.79
N SER A 31 9.11 -15.81 -8.90
CA SER A 31 9.00 -14.38 -9.25
C SER A 31 7.55 -13.93 -9.43
N LYS A 32 6.70 -14.78 -10.01
CA LYS A 32 5.27 -14.52 -10.21
C LYS A 32 4.50 -14.50 -8.89
N ASP A 33 4.76 -15.46 -8.00
CA ASP A 33 4.08 -15.54 -6.70
C ASP A 33 4.44 -14.37 -5.80
N ILE A 34 5.74 -14.04 -5.72
CA ILE A 34 6.21 -12.83 -5.02
C ILE A 34 5.57 -11.58 -5.59
N ALA A 35 5.57 -11.42 -6.93
CA ALA A 35 4.99 -10.25 -7.57
C ALA A 35 3.46 -10.16 -7.34
N GLY A 36 2.75 -11.28 -7.31
CA GLY A 36 1.31 -11.34 -7.02
C GLY A 36 0.99 -10.81 -5.62
N GLY A 37 1.58 -11.41 -4.60
CA GLY A 37 1.38 -11.02 -3.21
C GLY A 37 1.83 -9.59 -2.92
N MET A 38 3.02 -9.22 -3.35
CA MET A 38 3.58 -7.89 -3.12
C MET A 38 2.84 -6.78 -3.86
N ASN A 39 2.32 -7.00 -5.08
CA ASN A 39 1.49 -6.02 -5.78
C ASN A 39 0.14 -5.81 -5.08
N ALA A 40 -0.47 -6.86 -4.53
CA ALA A 40 -1.69 -6.73 -3.75
C ALA A 40 -1.46 -5.88 -2.48
N VAL A 41 -0.37 -6.12 -1.75
CA VAL A 41 0.04 -5.27 -0.62
C VAL A 41 0.32 -3.84 -1.08
N LEU A 42 1.03 -3.64 -2.17
CA LEU A 42 1.35 -2.31 -2.69
C LEU A 42 0.09 -1.49 -3.04
N THR A 43 -0.94 -2.13 -3.62
CA THR A 43 -2.21 -1.44 -3.90
C THR A 43 -2.93 -1.03 -2.63
N ASP A 44 -2.92 -1.88 -1.59
CA ASP A 44 -3.50 -1.57 -0.29
C ASP A 44 -2.75 -0.43 0.42
N VAL A 45 -1.42 -0.42 0.33
CA VAL A 45 -0.60 0.68 0.89
C VAL A 45 -0.92 2.02 0.22
N PHE A 46 -1.08 2.05 -1.11
CA PHE A 46 -1.51 3.28 -1.81
C PHE A 46 -2.92 3.73 -1.40
N ALA A 47 -3.86 2.80 -1.30
CA ALA A 47 -5.23 3.11 -0.89
C ALA A 47 -5.27 3.61 0.57
N LEU A 48 -4.56 2.94 1.47
CA LEU A 48 -4.46 3.34 2.88
C LEU A 48 -3.75 4.69 3.04
N TYR A 49 -2.68 4.95 2.27
CA TYR A 49 -2.05 6.27 2.22
C TYR A 49 -3.07 7.35 1.85
N MET A 50 -3.86 7.14 0.80
CA MET A 50 -4.86 8.11 0.36
C MET A 50 -5.96 8.34 1.40
N LYS A 51 -6.45 7.27 2.04
CA LYS A 51 -7.44 7.35 3.12
C LYS A 51 -6.88 8.06 4.35
N THR A 52 -5.63 7.79 4.72
CA THR A 52 -4.95 8.49 5.83
C THR A 52 -4.82 9.98 5.53
N LYS A 53 -4.43 10.37 4.31
CA LYS A 53 -4.37 11.78 3.88
C LYS A 53 -5.76 12.40 3.75
N ASN A 54 -6.80 11.66 3.39
CA ASN A 54 -8.18 12.12 3.45
C ASN A 54 -8.54 12.52 4.89
N PHE A 55 -8.40 11.63 5.84
CA PHE A 55 -8.72 11.89 7.24
C PHE A 55 -7.83 12.98 7.86
N HIS A 56 -6.53 13.00 7.55
CA HIS A 56 -5.62 14.09 7.94
C HIS A 56 -6.14 15.47 7.53
N ARG A 57 -6.64 15.63 6.30
CA ARG A 57 -7.13 16.91 5.76
C ARG A 57 -8.48 17.32 6.29
N HIS A 58 -9.33 16.35 6.65
CA HIS A 58 -10.71 16.56 7.11
C HIS A 58 -10.85 16.40 8.63
N MET A 59 -9.73 16.22 9.35
CA MET A 59 -9.71 16.20 10.80
C MET A 59 -10.20 17.52 11.39
N SER A 60 -10.92 17.46 12.52
CA SER A 60 -11.41 18.62 13.24
C SER A 60 -11.53 18.32 14.73
N GLY A 61 -11.89 19.31 15.56
CA GLY A 61 -12.20 19.13 16.97
C GLY A 61 -11.06 19.45 17.94
N PRO A 62 -11.26 19.17 19.24
CA PRO A 62 -10.34 19.62 20.31
C PRO A 62 -8.91 19.09 20.19
N HIS A 63 -8.73 17.90 19.63
CA HIS A 63 -7.43 17.26 19.43
C HIS A 63 -6.94 17.38 17.96
N PHE A 64 -7.46 18.35 17.22
CA PHE A 64 -7.13 18.55 15.80
C PHE A 64 -5.63 18.47 15.52
N ARG A 65 -4.82 19.26 16.25
CA ARG A 65 -3.38 19.34 15.98
C ARG A 65 -2.69 18.00 16.19
N ASP A 66 -3.01 17.29 17.25
CA ASP A 66 -2.33 16.04 17.61
C ASP A 66 -2.69 14.93 16.61
N TYR A 67 -3.95 14.79 16.28
CA TYR A 67 -4.40 13.80 15.30
C TYR A 67 -3.96 14.15 13.87
N HIS A 68 -4.01 15.42 13.50
CA HIS A 68 -3.53 15.89 12.20
C HIS A 68 -2.05 15.55 11.98
N LEU A 69 -1.19 15.82 12.97
CA LEU A 69 0.24 15.49 12.90
C LEU A 69 0.49 13.98 12.94
N LEU A 70 -0.24 13.23 13.76
CA LEU A 70 -0.16 11.77 13.81
C LEU A 70 -0.48 11.15 12.45
N LEU A 71 -1.56 11.58 11.80
CA LEU A 71 -1.97 11.06 10.50
C LEU A 71 -1.03 11.50 9.38
N ASP A 72 -0.41 12.68 9.49
CA ASP A 72 0.63 13.13 8.56
C ASP A 72 1.86 12.21 8.61
N GLU A 73 2.38 11.96 9.82
CA GLU A 73 3.49 11.04 10.04
C GLU A 73 3.19 9.63 9.51
N GLN A 74 2.01 9.10 9.80
CA GLN A 74 1.63 7.75 9.35
C GLN A 74 1.47 7.68 7.83
N ALA A 75 0.95 8.72 7.20
CA ALA A 75 0.85 8.79 5.75
C ALA A 75 2.25 8.82 5.08
N ASP A 76 3.19 9.56 5.64
CA ASP A 76 4.56 9.59 5.13
C ASP A 76 5.25 8.22 5.24
N GLN A 77 5.04 7.49 6.35
CA GLN A 77 5.51 6.11 6.51
C GLN A 77 4.91 5.18 5.44
N LEU A 78 3.60 5.25 5.20
CA LEU A 78 2.93 4.47 4.16
C LEU A 78 3.47 4.80 2.76
N TYR A 79 3.67 6.09 2.46
CA TYR A 79 4.21 6.52 1.18
C TYR A 79 5.63 6.00 0.95
N ALA A 80 6.47 6.02 1.98
CA ALA A 80 7.84 5.49 1.92
C ALA A 80 7.89 3.97 1.59
N MET A 81 6.87 3.20 2.01
CA MET A 81 6.77 1.78 1.66
C MET A 81 6.54 1.56 0.16
N THR A 82 5.88 2.48 -0.55
CA THR A 82 5.40 2.26 -1.92
C THR A 82 6.53 1.96 -2.90
N ASP A 83 7.59 2.75 -2.89
CA ASP A 83 8.73 2.58 -3.80
C ASP A 83 9.55 1.35 -3.41
N ALA A 84 9.80 1.14 -2.12
CA ALA A 84 10.53 -0.02 -1.62
C ALA A 84 9.86 -1.35 -2.01
N ILE A 85 8.53 -1.46 -1.92
CA ILE A 85 7.77 -2.62 -2.37
C ILE A 85 7.85 -2.77 -3.89
N ALA A 86 7.62 -1.69 -4.65
CA ALA A 86 7.66 -1.71 -6.11
C ALA A 86 9.03 -2.13 -6.65
N GLU A 87 10.11 -1.57 -6.11
CA GLU A 87 11.48 -1.94 -6.46
C GLU A 87 11.80 -3.38 -6.09
N ARG A 88 11.33 -3.85 -4.93
CA ARG A 88 11.56 -5.26 -4.53
C ARG A 88 10.93 -6.22 -5.53
N ILE A 89 9.70 -5.96 -5.98
CA ILE A 89 9.05 -6.73 -7.04
C ILE A 89 9.92 -6.75 -8.31
N ARG A 90 10.48 -5.61 -8.69
CA ARG A 90 11.35 -5.51 -9.88
C ARG A 90 12.65 -6.30 -9.71
N LYS A 91 13.27 -6.21 -8.53
CA LYS A 91 14.52 -6.95 -8.20
C LYS A 91 14.34 -8.46 -8.22
N THR A 92 13.12 -8.97 -7.96
CA THR A 92 12.79 -10.39 -8.03
C THR A 92 12.30 -10.87 -9.40
N GLY A 93 12.38 -10.03 -10.43
CA GLY A 93 11.99 -10.37 -11.81
C GLY A 93 10.53 -10.08 -12.16
N GLY A 94 9.72 -9.62 -11.21
CA GLY A 94 8.31 -9.31 -11.42
C GLY A 94 8.05 -7.96 -12.10
N SER A 95 6.78 -7.73 -12.45
CA SER A 95 6.26 -6.43 -12.88
C SER A 95 5.39 -5.84 -11.80
N THR A 96 5.45 -4.51 -11.63
CA THR A 96 4.69 -3.78 -10.60
C THR A 96 3.65 -2.85 -11.20
N LEU A 97 2.96 -2.09 -10.33
CA LEU A 97 1.89 -1.16 -10.67
C LEU A 97 2.32 -0.09 -11.68
N ARG A 98 1.40 0.35 -12.52
CA ARG A 98 1.68 1.32 -13.59
C ARG A 98 0.71 2.49 -13.66
N SER A 99 -0.38 2.48 -12.89
CA SER A 99 -1.41 3.53 -12.96
C SER A 99 -2.34 3.51 -11.74
N ILE A 100 -2.96 4.64 -11.46
CA ILE A 100 -4.02 4.76 -10.44
C ILE A 100 -5.20 3.81 -10.75
N GLY A 101 -5.57 3.67 -12.01
CA GLY A 101 -6.62 2.71 -12.39
C GLY A 101 -6.24 1.25 -12.13
N HIS A 102 -4.95 0.91 -12.05
CA HIS A 102 -4.50 -0.42 -11.63
C HIS A 102 -4.69 -0.58 -10.11
N ILE A 103 -4.33 0.42 -9.33
CA ILE A 103 -4.55 0.44 -7.88
C ILE A 103 -6.04 0.26 -7.57
N ALA A 104 -6.91 1.08 -8.16
CA ALA A 104 -8.35 1.05 -7.92
C ALA A 104 -9.02 -0.29 -8.24
N ARG A 105 -8.45 -1.10 -9.13
CA ARG A 105 -9.00 -2.43 -9.46
C ARG A 105 -8.56 -3.55 -8.52
N VAL A 106 -7.48 -3.36 -7.79
CA VAL A 106 -6.81 -4.45 -7.04
C VAL A 106 -6.81 -4.20 -5.53
N GLN A 107 -6.85 -2.93 -5.11
CA GLN A 107 -6.86 -2.55 -3.69
C GLN A 107 -8.08 -3.13 -2.95
N ARG A 108 -7.92 -3.42 -1.66
CA ARG A 108 -8.89 -4.08 -0.80
C ARG A 108 -9.26 -3.25 0.44
N VAL A 109 -8.73 -2.04 0.55
CA VAL A 109 -9.09 -1.08 1.60
C VAL A 109 -10.47 -0.51 1.27
N ILE A 110 -11.36 -0.45 2.25
CA ILE A 110 -12.69 0.15 2.04
C ILE A 110 -12.55 1.66 1.97
N ASP A 111 -12.98 2.25 0.85
CA ASP A 111 -13.01 3.70 0.67
C ASP A 111 -13.99 4.36 1.65
N ASN A 112 -13.68 5.58 2.07
CA ASN A 112 -14.58 6.42 2.85
C ASN A 112 -14.68 7.80 2.20
N ASP A 113 -15.80 8.04 1.51
CA ASP A 113 -16.12 9.29 0.81
C ASP A 113 -17.19 10.10 1.57
N ALA A 114 -17.40 9.85 2.87
CA ALA A 114 -18.34 10.60 3.68
C ALA A 114 -17.91 12.07 3.82
N ASP A 115 -18.90 12.98 3.77
CA ASP A 115 -18.66 14.41 3.94
C ASP A 115 -18.07 14.75 5.33
N TYR A 116 -18.42 13.97 6.35
CA TYR A 116 -17.91 14.10 7.70
C TYR A 116 -17.78 12.73 8.38
N VAL A 117 -16.67 12.55 9.09
CA VAL A 117 -16.42 11.40 9.97
C VAL A 117 -15.93 11.95 11.32
N GLU A 118 -16.44 11.42 12.41
CA GLU A 118 -15.97 11.77 13.75
C GLU A 118 -14.48 11.42 13.92
N PRO A 119 -13.65 12.27 14.55
CA PRO A 119 -12.22 12.03 14.69
C PRO A 119 -11.84 10.67 15.28
N LEU A 120 -12.57 10.21 16.30
CA LEU A 120 -12.31 8.90 16.91
C LEU A 120 -12.68 7.74 15.98
N ASP A 121 -13.70 7.93 15.14
CA ASP A 121 -14.07 6.95 14.13
C ASP A 121 -13.04 6.90 12.99
N MET A 122 -12.46 8.05 12.58
CA MET A 122 -11.33 8.09 11.65
C MET A 122 -10.15 7.27 12.17
N LEU A 123 -9.78 7.44 13.46
CA LEU A 123 -8.69 6.68 14.08
C LEU A 123 -9.03 5.18 14.18
N ALA A 124 -10.29 4.84 14.48
CA ALA A 124 -10.73 3.46 14.58
C ALA A 124 -10.69 2.75 13.21
N GLU A 125 -11.17 3.39 12.14
CA GLU A 125 -11.09 2.85 10.79
C GLU A 125 -9.64 2.64 10.34
N LEU A 126 -8.77 3.63 10.51
CA LEU A 126 -7.36 3.50 10.13
C LEU A 126 -6.64 2.42 10.95
N ARG A 127 -7.02 2.23 12.21
CA ARG A 127 -6.50 1.13 13.04
C ARG A 127 -6.90 -0.22 12.47
N GLU A 128 -8.16 -0.41 12.10
CA GLU A 128 -8.65 -1.64 11.48
C GLU A 128 -7.97 -1.90 10.14
N ASP A 129 -7.84 -0.89 9.30
CA ASP A 129 -7.13 -0.99 8.03
C ASP A 129 -5.65 -1.39 8.19
N ASN A 130 -4.94 -0.83 9.19
CA ASN A 130 -3.56 -1.24 9.50
C ASN A 130 -3.50 -2.68 10.04
N GLN A 131 -4.47 -3.12 10.87
CA GLN A 131 -4.54 -4.52 11.30
C GLN A 131 -4.74 -5.47 10.12
N ASN A 132 -5.61 -5.11 9.18
CA ASN A 132 -5.83 -5.88 7.96
C ASN A 132 -4.56 -5.90 7.08
N LEU A 133 -3.87 -4.76 6.94
CA LEU A 133 -2.59 -4.70 6.22
C LEU A 133 -1.53 -5.61 6.86
N THR A 134 -1.43 -5.62 8.21
CA THR A 134 -0.53 -6.52 8.94
C THR A 134 -0.84 -7.99 8.64
N ALA A 135 -2.12 -8.38 8.66
CA ALA A 135 -2.52 -9.75 8.35
C ALA A 135 -2.12 -10.16 6.92
N ARG A 136 -2.34 -9.27 5.95
CA ARG A 136 -1.96 -9.49 4.55
C ARG A 136 -0.44 -9.55 4.34
N LEU A 137 0.32 -8.75 5.07
CA LEU A 137 1.79 -8.84 5.06
C LEU A 137 2.27 -10.20 5.57
N ARG A 138 1.64 -10.75 6.63
CA ARG A 138 1.97 -12.10 7.14
C ARG A 138 1.66 -13.18 6.11
N GLU A 139 0.51 -13.11 5.43
CA GLU A 139 0.17 -14.05 4.35
C GLU A 139 1.23 -14.05 3.23
N VAL A 140 1.71 -12.87 2.83
CA VAL A 140 2.77 -12.77 1.81
C VAL A 140 4.11 -13.23 2.36
N HIS A 141 4.40 -12.99 3.66
CA HIS A 141 5.60 -13.49 4.31
C HIS A 141 5.68 -15.01 4.27
N GLU A 142 4.60 -15.73 4.57
CA GLU A 142 4.56 -17.20 4.48
C GLU A 142 4.95 -17.68 3.08
N VAL A 143 4.39 -17.09 2.03
CA VAL A 143 4.72 -17.45 0.64
C VAL A 143 6.18 -17.20 0.31
N VAL A 144 6.74 -16.06 0.70
CA VAL A 144 8.14 -15.72 0.37
C VAL A 144 9.15 -16.51 1.20
N ASP A 145 8.77 -16.93 2.40
CA ASP A 145 9.60 -17.78 3.26
C ASP A 145 9.69 -19.21 2.70
N GLU A 146 8.58 -19.78 2.24
CA GLU A 146 8.56 -21.07 1.54
C GLU A 146 9.49 -21.09 0.30
N ILE A 147 9.51 -19.99 -0.44
CA ILE A 147 10.38 -19.78 -1.61
C ILE A 147 11.84 -19.51 -1.20
N ARG A 148 12.11 -19.27 0.07
CA ARG A 148 13.41 -18.83 0.61
C ARG A 148 13.90 -17.49 0.02
N ALA A 149 12.98 -16.57 -0.27
CA ALA A 149 13.29 -15.23 -0.74
C ALA A 149 13.70 -14.32 0.44
N ILE A 150 14.79 -14.65 1.12
CA ILE A 150 15.24 -14.11 2.42
C ILE A 150 15.18 -12.59 2.50
N ALA A 151 15.71 -11.90 1.49
CA ALA A 151 15.69 -10.43 1.49
C ALA A 151 14.28 -9.83 1.30
N THR A 152 13.33 -10.58 0.72
CA THR A 152 11.92 -10.17 0.63
C THR A 152 11.24 -10.40 1.98
N ALA A 153 11.44 -11.54 2.62
CA ALA A 153 10.94 -11.86 3.95
C ALA A 153 11.38 -10.80 4.98
N SER A 154 12.68 -10.48 5.02
CA SER A 154 13.24 -9.47 5.93
C SER A 154 12.64 -8.07 5.74
N LEU A 155 12.34 -7.66 4.50
CA LEU A 155 11.65 -6.38 4.24
C LEU A 155 10.20 -6.43 4.73
N ILE A 156 9.50 -7.55 4.53
CA ILE A 156 8.11 -7.72 4.99
C ILE A 156 8.05 -7.69 6.52
N GLU A 157 8.99 -8.32 7.22
CA GLU A 157 9.09 -8.27 8.69
C GLU A 157 9.21 -6.84 9.23
N ASN A 158 10.03 -6.00 8.61
CA ASN A 158 10.12 -4.59 8.95
C ASN A 158 8.79 -3.85 8.71
N TRP A 159 8.11 -4.11 7.60
CA TRP A 159 6.82 -3.48 7.31
C TRP A 159 5.70 -3.97 8.24
N ILE A 160 5.77 -5.21 8.74
CA ILE A 160 4.88 -5.73 9.78
C ILE A 160 5.08 -4.91 11.07
N ASP A 161 6.31 -4.76 11.55
CA ASP A 161 6.63 -3.99 12.75
C ASP A 161 6.16 -2.53 12.66
N GLU A 162 6.46 -1.87 11.54
CA GLU A 162 6.00 -0.50 11.29
C GLU A 162 4.47 -0.38 11.27
N THR A 163 3.77 -1.37 10.70
CA THR A 163 2.30 -1.37 10.63
C THR A 163 1.67 -1.64 12.00
N GLU A 164 2.26 -2.53 12.79
CA GLU A 164 1.87 -2.77 14.18
C GLU A 164 2.09 -1.52 15.05
N ARG A 165 3.19 -0.80 14.84
CA ARG A 165 3.44 0.48 15.49
C ARG A 165 2.36 1.51 15.16
N ARG A 166 1.96 1.66 13.88
CA ARG A 166 0.87 2.56 13.48
C ARG A 166 -0.44 2.17 14.17
N THR A 167 -0.76 0.89 14.20
CA THR A 167 -1.95 0.34 14.88
C THR A 167 -1.96 0.69 16.37
N TRP A 168 -0.82 0.53 17.05
CA TRP A 168 -0.67 0.86 18.46
C TRP A 168 -0.89 2.35 18.74
N PHE A 169 -0.25 3.24 17.94
CA PHE A 169 -0.41 4.68 18.10
C PHE A 169 -1.87 5.13 17.89
N LEU A 170 -2.56 4.58 16.91
CA LEU A 170 -3.97 4.86 16.66
C LEU A 170 -4.85 4.38 17.82
N PHE A 171 -4.55 3.22 18.38
CA PHE A 171 -5.26 2.69 19.55
C PHE A 171 -5.08 3.58 20.77
N GLU A 172 -3.84 3.90 21.14
CA GLU A 172 -3.56 4.71 22.34
C GLU A 172 -4.11 6.14 22.22
N SER A 173 -4.04 6.72 21.01
CA SER A 173 -4.56 8.06 20.74
C SER A 173 -6.09 8.12 20.78
N SER A 174 -6.78 6.99 20.56
CA SER A 174 -8.25 6.91 20.57
C SER A 174 -8.83 6.52 21.93
N ARG A 175 -8.00 6.22 22.95
CA ARG A 175 -8.49 5.89 24.29
C ARG A 175 -9.18 7.09 24.92
N ARG A 176 -10.40 6.85 25.44
CA ARG A 176 -11.07 7.84 26.27
C ARG A 176 -10.36 7.84 27.64
N GLY A 177 -9.96 9.02 28.10
CA GLY A 177 -9.55 9.19 29.51
C GLY A 177 -10.75 8.88 30.39
N ASP A 178 -10.55 8.04 31.40
CA ASP A 178 -11.51 7.82 32.48
C ASP A 178 -11.73 9.09 33.30
#